data_1996f966973344c9ea72aed9b5f9d44c
#
_entry.id   1996f966973344c9ea72aed9b5f9d44c
#
_cell.length_a   1.000
_cell.length_b   1.000
_cell.length_c   1.000
_cell.angle_alpha   90.00
_cell.angle_beta   90.00
_cell.angle_gamma   90.00
#
_symmetry.space_group_name_H-M   'P 1'
#
loop_
_entity.id
_entity.type
_entity.pdbx_description
1 polymer ?
#
loop_
_entity_poly.entity_id
_entity_poly.type
_entity_poly.pdbx_seq_one_letter_code
_entity_poly.pdbx_strand_id
1 'polypeptide(L)'
;LNTDSGEMFRLYNAAFARFPDSSGLEYWINQYSSGVDDSRAVASSFLVSAEFKERYGDNVSNAKYVETLYTNVLGRDYDQEGYNYWLGNLNNGTETRYELLLGFAESAENKALFTEMTGLG
;
A
#
# COMPACT_ATOMS: atom_id res chain seq x y z
N LEU A 1 -16.46 1.94 -8.41
CA LEU A 1 -15.89 0.65 -8.02
C LEU A 1 -16.62 0.09 -6.81
N ASN A 2 -16.79 -1.23 -6.76
CA ASN A 2 -17.27 -1.85 -5.54
C ASN A 2 -16.16 -1.80 -4.47
N THR A 3 -16.50 -2.09 -3.21
CA THR A 3 -15.59 -1.95 -2.09
C THR A 3 -14.31 -2.79 -2.26
N ASP A 4 -14.45 -4.06 -2.61
CA ASP A 4 -13.31 -4.96 -2.75
C ASP A 4 -12.40 -4.56 -3.89
N SER A 5 -12.97 -4.22 -5.04
CA SER A 5 -12.19 -3.76 -6.20
C SER A 5 -11.49 -2.45 -5.91
N GLY A 6 -12.18 -1.52 -5.24
CA GLY A 6 -11.59 -0.23 -4.87
C GLY A 6 -10.40 -0.40 -3.94
N GLU A 7 -10.53 -1.22 -2.90
CA GLU A 7 -9.44 -1.51 -1.97
C GLU A 7 -8.26 -2.16 -2.70
N MET A 8 -8.52 -3.10 -3.59
CA MET A 8 -7.46 -3.78 -4.34
C MET A 8 -6.70 -2.81 -5.24
N PHE A 9 -7.42 -1.96 -5.97
CA PHE A 9 -6.78 -0.95 -6.81
C PHE A 9 -5.90 0.00 -6.00
N ARG A 10 -6.44 0.49 -4.88
CA ARG A 10 -5.69 1.42 -4.04
C ARG A 10 -4.46 0.77 -3.42
N LEU A 11 -4.61 -0.47 -2.96
CA LEU A 11 -3.49 -1.22 -2.37
C LEU A 11 -2.40 -1.48 -3.40
N TYR A 12 -2.79 -1.92 -4.60
CA TYR A 12 -1.83 -2.18 -5.67
C TYR A 12 -1.11 -0.90 -6.08
N ASN A 13 -1.85 0.17 -6.27
CA ASN A 13 -1.27 1.46 -6.63
C ASN A 13 -0.34 1.99 -5.52
N ALA A 14 -0.71 1.79 -4.26
CA ALA A 14 0.13 2.20 -3.13
C ALA A 14 1.45 1.42 -3.12
N ALA A 15 1.39 0.11 -3.31
CA ALA A 15 2.58 -0.74 -3.27
C ALA A 15 3.51 -0.52 -4.46
N PHE A 16 2.96 -0.37 -5.66
CA PHE A 16 3.72 -0.44 -6.90
C PHE A 16 3.68 0.84 -7.74
N ALA A 17 2.95 1.85 -7.30
CA ALA A 17 2.81 3.13 -7.99
C ALA A 17 2.31 2.98 -9.44
N ARG A 18 1.52 1.94 -9.70
CA ARG A 18 0.88 1.69 -11.00
C ARG A 18 -0.40 0.87 -10.79
N PHE A 19 -1.22 0.82 -11.80
CA PHE A 19 -2.40 -0.05 -11.79
C PHE A 19 -2.03 -1.45 -12.26
N PRO A 20 -2.72 -2.48 -11.75
CA PRO A 20 -2.50 -3.84 -12.23
C PRO A 20 -2.96 -3.97 -13.68
N ASP A 21 -2.30 -4.85 -14.45
CA ASP A 21 -2.82 -5.24 -15.76
C ASP A 21 -4.05 -6.12 -15.57
N SER A 22 -4.75 -6.40 -16.69
CA SER A 22 -6.04 -7.12 -16.63
C SER A 22 -5.92 -8.50 -15.97
N SER A 23 -4.89 -9.27 -16.29
CA SER A 23 -4.74 -10.61 -15.74
C SER A 23 -4.33 -10.57 -14.26
N GLY A 24 -3.45 -9.64 -13.90
CA GLY A 24 -3.07 -9.44 -12.50
C GLY A 24 -4.24 -8.98 -11.65
N LEU A 25 -5.03 -8.08 -12.18
CA LEU A 25 -6.23 -7.57 -11.50
C LEU A 25 -7.23 -8.70 -11.25
N GLU A 26 -7.54 -9.51 -12.27
CA GLU A 26 -8.46 -10.64 -12.14
C GLU A 26 -7.98 -11.62 -11.08
N TYR A 27 -6.69 -11.95 -11.09
CA TYR A 27 -6.11 -12.86 -10.12
C TYR A 27 -6.31 -12.35 -8.68
N TRP A 28 -5.92 -11.10 -8.42
CA TRP A 28 -5.98 -10.56 -7.07
C TRP A 28 -7.41 -10.30 -6.60
N ILE A 29 -8.31 -9.87 -7.49
CA ILE A 29 -9.72 -9.70 -7.15
C ILE A 29 -10.34 -11.05 -6.80
N ASN A 30 -10.04 -12.09 -7.55
CA ASN A 30 -10.56 -13.43 -7.26
C ASN A 30 -10.06 -13.93 -5.90
N GLN A 31 -8.78 -13.76 -5.60
CA GLN A 31 -8.22 -14.16 -4.31
C GLN A 31 -8.87 -13.39 -3.16
N TYR A 32 -9.06 -12.10 -3.34
CA TYR A 32 -9.64 -11.23 -2.33
C TYR A 32 -11.14 -11.53 -2.13
N SER A 33 -11.89 -11.59 -3.22
CA SER A 33 -13.36 -11.75 -3.16
C SER A 33 -13.79 -13.16 -2.80
N SER A 34 -12.96 -14.16 -3.09
CA SER A 34 -13.29 -15.55 -2.76
C SER A 34 -13.03 -15.89 -1.29
N GLY A 35 -12.41 -14.98 -0.55
CA GLY A 35 -12.06 -15.22 0.85
C GLY A 35 -10.79 -16.04 1.03
N VAL A 36 -10.10 -16.37 -0.05
CA VAL A 36 -8.81 -17.08 0.05
C VAL A 36 -7.77 -16.17 0.70
N ASP A 37 -7.72 -14.91 0.25
CA ASP A 37 -6.84 -13.90 0.82
C ASP A 37 -7.66 -12.72 1.31
N ASP A 38 -7.33 -12.19 2.48
CA ASP A 38 -7.85 -10.91 2.94
C ASP A 38 -6.83 -9.81 2.60
N SER A 39 -7.15 -8.56 2.92
CA SER A 39 -6.28 -7.43 2.62
C SER A 39 -4.89 -7.56 3.26
N ARG A 40 -4.79 -8.18 4.42
CA ARG A 40 -3.51 -8.40 5.10
C ARG A 40 -2.66 -9.41 4.34
N ALA A 41 -3.26 -10.51 3.90
CA ALA A 41 -2.56 -11.54 3.14
C ALA A 41 -2.07 -10.99 1.82
N VAL A 42 -2.90 -10.21 1.12
CA VAL A 42 -2.52 -9.59 -0.14
C VAL A 42 -1.38 -8.58 0.07
N ALA A 43 -1.48 -7.73 1.09
CA ALA A 43 -0.41 -6.77 1.39
C ALA A 43 0.90 -7.47 1.74
N SER A 44 0.84 -8.55 2.52
CA SER A 44 2.03 -9.35 2.86
C SER A 44 2.67 -9.97 1.61
N SER A 45 1.85 -10.45 0.68
CA SER A 45 2.34 -10.99 -0.59
C SER A 45 3.05 -9.93 -1.41
N PHE A 46 2.52 -8.71 -1.42
CA PHE A 46 3.15 -7.59 -2.13
C PHE A 46 4.53 -7.26 -1.56
N LEU A 47 4.66 -7.26 -0.24
CA LEU A 47 5.92 -6.92 0.45
C LEU A 47 7.07 -7.87 0.08
N VAL A 48 6.78 -9.14 -0.21
CA VAL A 48 7.81 -10.12 -0.56
C VAL A 48 7.99 -10.28 -2.06
N SER A 49 7.25 -9.52 -2.88
CA SER A 49 7.36 -9.62 -4.33
C SER A 49 8.65 -9.00 -4.85
N ALA A 50 9.13 -9.49 -5.99
CA ALA A 50 10.31 -8.95 -6.63
C ALA A 50 10.13 -7.48 -7.02
N GLU A 51 8.94 -7.12 -7.47
CA GLU A 51 8.64 -5.74 -7.87
C GLU A 51 8.72 -4.79 -6.67
N PHE A 52 8.22 -5.21 -5.51
CA PHE A 52 8.30 -4.41 -4.29
C PHE A 52 9.77 -4.20 -3.87
N LYS A 53 10.56 -5.26 -3.91
CA LYS A 53 11.99 -5.18 -3.58
C LYS A 53 12.75 -4.26 -4.52
N GLU A 54 12.38 -4.26 -5.79
CA GLU A 54 12.95 -3.33 -6.77
C GLU A 54 12.68 -1.88 -6.42
N ARG A 55 11.46 -1.58 -5.99
CA ARG A 55 11.04 -0.21 -5.68
C ARG A 55 11.52 0.28 -4.31
N TYR A 56 11.54 -0.60 -3.32
CA TYR A 56 11.82 -0.23 -1.93
C TYR A 56 13.21 -0.65 -1.48
N GLY A 57 13.80 -1.67 -2.10
CA GLY A 57 15.08 -2.23 -1.72
C GLY A 57 14.93 -3.52 -0.92
N ASP A 58 15.97 -4.38 -0.95
CA ASP A 58 15.92 -5.69 -0.31
C ASP A 58 15.93 -5.62 1.22
N ASN A 59 16.75 -4.75 1.77
CA ASN A 59 16.94 -4.64 3.22
C ASN A 59 16.69 -3.22 3.68
N VAL A 60 15.54 -2.67 3.28
CA VAL A 60 15.18 -1.31 3.64
C VAL A 60 14.91 -1.20 5.15
N SER A 61 15.47 -0.18 5.78
CA SER A 61 15.20 0.10 7.20
C SER A 61 13.77 0.56 7.41
N ASN A 62 13.27 0.50 8.64
CA ASN A 62 11.94 1.03 8.94
C ASN A 62 11.84 2.51 8.60
N ALA A 63 12.88 3.29 8.90
CA ALA A 63 12.91 4.72 8.57
C ALA A 63 12.76 4.94 7.06
N LYS A 64 13.56 4.23 6.27
CA LYS A 64 13.51 4.36 4.80
C LYS A 64 12.19 3.86 4.24
N TYR A 65 11.61 2.82 4.83
CA TYR A 65 10.31 2.30 4.42
C TYR A 65 9.22 3.36 4.57
N VAL A 66 9.17 4.03 5.74
CA VAL A 66 8.17 5.09 5.99
C VAL A 66 8.38 6.25 5.02
N GLU A 67 9.62 6.71 4.82
CA GLU A 67 9.92 7.78 3.87
C GLU A 67 9.45 7.43 2.46
N THR A 68 9.72 6.20 2.04
CA THR A 68 9.35 5.72 0.69
C THR A 68 7.84 5.62 0.52
N LEU A 69 7.11 5.23 1.57
CA LEU A 69 5.65 5.21 1.54
C LEU A 69 5.08 6.61 1.30
N TYR A 70 5.60 7.62 1.99
CA TYR A 70 5.14 8.99 1.75
C TYR A 70 5.35 9.40 0.30
N THR A 71 6.54 9.14 -0.24
CA THR A 71 6.86 9.51 -1.62
C THR A 71 6.03 8.72 -2.64
N ASN A 72 5.95 7.40 -2.47
CA ASN A 72 5.31 6.54 -3.48
C ASN A 72 3.79 6.53 -3.38
N VAL A 73 3.23 6.62 -2.20
CA VAL A 73 1.77 6.57 -2.02
C VAL A 73 1.17 7.97 -2.10
N LEU A 74 1.74 8.91 -1.34
CA LEU A 74 1.17 10.25 -1.20
C LEU A 74 1.82 11.29 -2.11
N GLY A 75 2.91 10.94 -2.77
CA GLY A 75 3.56 11.81 -3.75
C GLY A 75 4.19 13.06 -3.13
N ARG A 76 4.59 13.00 -1.87
CA ARG A 76 5.16 14.14 -1.17
C ARG A 76 6.18 13.71 -0.12
N ASP A 77 6.94 14.66 0.39
CA ASP A 77 7.81 14.40 1.52
C ASP A 77 6.98 14.19 2.79
N TYR A 78 7.56 13.47 3.75
CA TYR A 78 6.86 13.23 5.01
C TYR A 78 6.81 14.50 5.85
N ASP A 79 5.73 14.62 6.64
CA ASP A 79 5.68 15.58 7.72
C ASP A 79 6.31 14.94 8.97
N GLN A 80 7.06 15.71 9.74
CA GLN A 80 7.85 15.16 10.83
C GLN A 80 7.01 14.44 11.89
N GLU A 81 5.84 14.99 12.19
CA GLU A 81 4.94 14.41 13.19
C GLU A 81 4.42 13.04 12.75
N GLY A 82 3.93 12.93 11.51
CA GLY A 82 3.44 11.67 10.95
C GLY A 82 4.56 10.64 10.82
N TYR A 83 5.73 11.08 10.35
CA TYR A 83 6.90 10.22 10.24
C TYR A 83 7.26 9.60 11.60
N ASN A 84 7.34 10.43 12.64
CA ASN A 84 7.65 9.95 13.99
C ASN A 84 6.61 8.96 14.49
N TYR A 85 5.34 9.22 14.22
CA TYR A 85 4.25 8.34 14.62
C TYR A 85 4.37 6.97 13.96
N TRP A 86 4.48 6.94 12.64
CA TRP A 86 4.54 5.68 11.90
C TRP A 86 5.81 4.90 12.17
N LEU A 87 6.95 5.59 12.21
CA LEU A 87 8.22 4.94 12.52
C LEU A 87 8.21 4.36 13.94
N GLY A 88 7.65 5.09 14.89
CA GLY A 88 7.51 4.61 16.25
C GLY A 88 6.69 3.33 16.32
N ASN A 89 5.57 3.28 15.58
CA ASN A 89 4.71 2.10 15.54
C ASN A 89 5.43 0.88 14.96
N LEU A 90 6.24 1.06 13.95
CA LEU A 90 7.03 -0.03 13.39
C LEU A 90 8.11 -0.50 14.38
N ASN A 91 8.82 0.43 14.97
CA ASN A 91 9.96 0.10 15.85
C ASN A 91 9.53 -0.56 17.15
N ASN A 92 8.35 -0.21 17.68
CA ASN A 92 7.87 -0.80 18.93
C ASN A 92 6.94 -2.01 18.71
N GLY A 93 6.69 -2.39 17.48
CA GLY A 93 5.87 -3.55 17.15
C GLY A 93 4.36 -3.34 17.23
N THR A 94 3.89 -2.10 17.39
CA THR A 94 2.47 -1.78 17.39
C THR A 94 1.84 -2.10 16.03
N GLU A 95 2.57 -1.82 14.94
CA GLU A 95 2.14 -2.13 13.59
C GLU A 95 3.26 -2.83 12.82
N THR A 96 2.87 -3.71 11.88
CA THR A 96 3.78 -4.35 10.95
C THR A 96 3.86 -3.53 9.67
N ARG A 97 4.81 -3.87 8.80
CA ARG A 97 4.97 -3.16 7.51
C ARG A 97 3.73 -3.31 6.63
N TYR A 98 3.10 -4.49 6.61
CA TYR A 98 1.90 -4.67 5.79
C TYR A 98 0.72 -3.85 6.33
N GLU A 99 0.60 -3.72 7.64
CA GLU A 99 -0.44 -2.88 8.24
C GLU A 99 -0.22 -1.41 7.89
N LEU A 100 1.03 -0.97 7.86
CA LEU A 100 1.38 0.39 7.45
C LEU A 100 1.02 0.64 5.98
N LEU A 101 1.34 -0.31 5.11
CA LEU A 101 0.98 -0.20 3.69
C LEU A 101 -0.53 -0.07 3.52
N LEU A 102 -1.30 -0.90 4.22
CA LEU A 102 -2.76 -0.81 4.19
C LEU A 102 -3.26 0.52 4.71
N GLY A 103 -2.67 1.00 5.81
CA GLY A 103 -3.04 2.29 6.40
C GLY A 103 -2.83 3.45 5.43
N PHE A 104 -1.71 3.45 4.72
CA PHE A 104 -1.43 4.47 3.72
C PHE A 104 -2.37 4.36 2.52
N ALA A 105 -2.59 3.12 2.02
CA ALA A 105 -3.45 2.89 0.86
C ALA A 105 -4.88 3.37 1.12
N GLU A 106 -5.39 3.13 2.33
CA GLU A 106 -6.77 3.46 2.70
C GLU A 106 -6.89 4.78 3.46
N SER A 107 -5.82 5.57 3.54
CA SER A 107 -5.86 6.89 4.15
C SER A 107 -6.79 7.82 3.36
N ALA A 108 -7.39 8.78 4.05
CA ALA A 108 -8.25 9.78 3.38
C ALA A 108 -7.47 10.54 2.31
N GLU A 109 -6.20 10.84 2.57
CA GLU A 109 -5.35 11.55 1.62
C GLU A 109 -5.15 10.72 0.35
N ASN A 110 -4.82 9.42 0.47
CA ASN A 110 -4.62 8.58 -0.70
C ASN A 110 -5.91 8.34 -1.46
N LYS A 111 -7.03 8.17 -0.77
CA LYS A 111 -8.34 8.02 -1.42
C LYS A 111 -8.69 9.26 -2.25
N ALA A 112 -8.41 10.45 -1.73
CA ALA A 112 -8.64 11.69 -2.46
C ALA A 112 -7.75 11.78 -3.71
N LEU A 113 -6.47 11.43 -3.57
CA LEU A 113 -5.54 11.41 -4.71
C LEU A 113 -5.97 10.39 -5.76
N PHE A 114 -6.41 9.22 -5.33
CA PHE A 114 -6.90 8.17 -6.23
C PHE A 114 -8.12 8.64 -7.01
N THR A 115 -9.07 9.27 -6.33
CA THR A 115 -10.28 9.80 -6.98
C THR A 115 -9.93 10.90 -7.98
N GLU A 116 -9.04 11.81 -7.60
CA GLU A 116 -8.57 12.90 -8.49
C GLU A 116 -7.90 12.34 -9.75
N MET A 117 -7.05 11.31 -9.58
CA MET A 117 -6.29 10.72 -10.67
C MET A 117 -7.16 9.89 -11.61
N THR A 118 -8.12 9.16 -11.08
CA THR A 118 -8.89 8.17 -11.85
C THR A 118 -10.33 8.57 -12.12
N GLY A 119 -10.89 9.46 -11.33
CA GLY A 119 -12.32 9.78 -11.36
C GLY A 119 -13.20 8.68 -10.75
N LEU A 120 -12.59 7.69 -10.07
CA LEU A 120 -13.29 6.56 -9.46
C LEU A 120 -13.41 6.77 -7.95
N GLY A 121 -14.52 6.36 -7.40
CA GLY A 121 -14.79 6.48 -5.97
C GLY A 121 -14.02 5.52 -5.08
#